data_01b24655fefd5311abf1a492b6f8a6b8
#
_entry.id   01b24655fefd5311abf1a492b6f8a6b8
#
_cell.length_a   1.000
_cell.length_b   1.000
_cell.length_c   1.000
_cell.angle_alpha   90.00
_cell.angle_beta   90.00
_cell.angle_gamma   90.00
#
_symmetry.space_group_name_H-M   'P 1'
#
loop_
_entity.id
_entity.type
_entity.pdbx_description
1 polymer ?
#
loop_
_entity_poly.entity_id
_entity_poly.type
_entity_poly.pdbx_seq_one_letter_code
_entity_poly.pdbx_strand_id
1 'polypeptide(L)'
;MALTRIHHVGMVTAELENARKLFCDGFGLAVDEHRTPWPQGRAGNGNALSVVECPIGEMYYEVTAPNDSESSAAKFLDASGGRGGIHYISIASSDIGKDVQAMMDKGIKLQGDWHGEGPVFLDPATCLGLEIQITNNDDYFVHPFYRGKGLVMGMAHVGLAARSAQEIRNFWGGIMGLGEDKTMERGLDRDPAS
;
A
#
# COMPACT_ATOMS: atom_id res chain seq x y z
N MET A 1 -14.57 -11.90 -6.44
CA MET A 1 -13.74 -11.24 -5.42
C MET A 1 -14.39 -9.94 -5.02
N ALA A 2 -14.25 -9.55 -3.76
CA ALA A 2 -14.90 -8.39 -3.15
C ALA A 2 -13.88 -7.34 -2.70
N LEU A 3 -12.82 -7.15 -3.52
CA LEU A 3 -11.85 -6.06 -3.33
C LEU A 3 -12.57 -4.73 -3.52
N THR A 4 -12.42 -3.82 -2.56
CA THR A 4 -13.26 -2.62 -2.47
C THR A 4 -12.53 -1.32 -2.77
N ARG A 5 -11.29 -1.19 -2.29
CA ARG A 5 -10.51 0.05 -2.40
C ARG A 5 -9.03 -0.18 -2.10
N ILE A 6 -8.20 0.77 -2.44
CA ILE A 6 -6.87 0.87 -1.83
C ILE A 6 -7.08 1.27 -0.36
N HIS A 7 -6.61 0.42 0.56
CA HIS A 7 -6.75 0.67 1.99
C HIS A 7 -5.67 1.64 2.48
N HIS A 8 -4.43 1.36 2.15
CA HIS A 8 -3.30 2.26 2.38
C HIS A 8 -2.14 1.93 1.44
N VAL A 9 -1.18 2.83 1.40
CA VAL A 9 0.10 2.63 0.71
C VAL A 9 1.19 2.66 1.76
N GLY A 10 1.97 1.59 1.83
CA GLY A 10 3.14 1.47 2.68
C GLY A 10 4.36 2.09 2.02
N MET A 11 4.98 3.01 2.72
CA MET A 11 6.19 3.70 2.29
C MET A 11 7.31 3.45 3.29
N VAL A 12 8.51 3.27 2.78
CA VAL A 12 9.70 3.12 3.61
C VAL A 12 10.56 4.36 3.50
N THR A 13 11.10 4.80 4.62
CA THR A 13 12.09 5.89 4.73
C THR A 13 13.21 5.45 5.66
N ALA A 14 14.41 6.01 5.45
CA ALA A 14 15.50 5.80 6.41
C ALA A 14 15.21 6.46 7.77
N GLU A 15 14.52 7.60 7.76
CA GLU A 15 14.19 8.37 8.96
C GLU A 15 12.80 8.96 8.86
N LEU A 16 11.96 8.76 9.89
CA LEU A 16 10.59 9.29 9.93
C LEU A 16 10.55 10.83 9.85
N GLU A 17 11.53 11.52 10.43
CA GLU A 17 11.58 12.99 10.40
C GLU A 17 11.68 13.55 8.98
N ASN A 18 12.42 12.89 8.09
CA ASN A 18 12.52 13.29 6.69
C ASN A 18 11.18 13.12 5.97
N ALA A 19 10.48 12.03 6.26
CA ALA A 19 9.14 11.80 5.72
C ALA A 19 8.14 12.83 6.26
N ARG A 20 8.20 13.18 7.56
CA ARG A 20 7.36 14.23 8.14
C ARG A 20 7.55 15.56 7.42
N LYS A 21 8.78 15.99 7.24
CA LYS A 21 9.07 17.24 6.50
C LYS A 21 8.48 17.22 5.10
N LEU A 22 8.61 16.10 4.38
CA LEU A 22 8.07 15.99 3.04
C LEU A 22 6.53 15.99 3.06
N PHE A 23 5.91 15.10 3.82
CA PHE A 23 4.47 14.88 3.77
C PHE A 23 3.69 15.92 4.55
N CYS A 24 4.12 16.29 5.75
CA CYS A 24 3.37 17.24 6.57
C CYS A 24 3.73 18.68 6.21
N ASP A 25 4.99 19.05 6.23
CA ASP A 25 5.41 20.44 5.97
C ASP A 25 5.32 20.78 4.46
N GLY A 26 5.64 19.82 3.58
CA GLY A 26 5.62 20.01 2.13
C GLY A 26 4.24 19.85 1.51
N PHE A 27 3.53 18.76 1.80
CA PHE A 27 2.23 18.46 1.21
C PHE A 27 1.03 18.78 2.11
N GLY A 28 1.26 19.19 3.36
CA GLY A 28 0.19 19.55 4.30
C GLY A 28 -0.62 18.37 4.80
N LEU A 29 -0.06 17.16 4.84
CA LEU A 29 -0.71 16.00 5.46
C LEU A 29 -0.67 16.11 6.98
N ALA A 30 -1.70 15.60 7.64
CA ALA A 30 -1.69 15.41 9.08
C ALA A 30 -1.08 14.04 9.44
N VAL A 31 -0.52 13.93 10.65
CA VAL A 31 -0.20 12.62 11.26
C VAL A 31 -1.37 12.22 12.15
N ASP A 32 -1.77 10.96 12.12
CA ASP A 32 -2.70 10.41 13.10
C ASP A 32 -1.99 10.20 14.44
N GLU A 33 -1.92 11.24 15.25
CA GLU A 33 -1.26 11.22 16.55
C GLU A 33 -1.97 10.36 17.60
N HIS A 34 -3.21 9.94 17.34
CA HIS A 34 -3.93 9.04 18.23
C HIS A 34 -3.42 7.60 18.12
N ARG A 35 -3.12 7.18 16.89
CA ARG A 35 -2.65 5.81 16.59
C ARG A 35 -1.14 5.73 16.51
N THR A 36 -0.52 6.77 15.98
CA THR A 36 0.92 6.83 15.70
C THR A 36 1.50 8.16 16.20
N PRO A 37 1.62 8.34 17.54
CA PRO A 37 2.06 9.60 18.10
C PRO A 37 3.47 9.96 17.63
N TRP A 38 3.60 11.18 17.18
CA TRP A 38 4.89 11.76 16.78
C TRP A 38 5.76 12.07 18.01
N PRO A 39 7.12 11.93 17.95
CA PRO A 39 7.96 11.54 16.80
C PRO A 39 8.24 10.04 16.66
N GLN A 40 7.90 9.22 17.65
CA GLN A 40 8.28 7.80 17.67
C GLN A 40 7.40 6.93 16.79
N GLY A 41 6.16 7.34 16.54
CA GLY A 41 5.17 6.50 15.90
C GLY A 41 4.73 5.33 16.78
N ARG A 42 4.12 4.32 16.17
CA ARG A 42 3.86 3.03 16.82
C ARG A 42 4.89 2.00 16.41
N ALA A 43 5.12 1.05 17.29
CA ALA A 43 5.91 -0.13 16.95
C ALA A 43 5.14 -1.00 15.94
N GLY A 44 5.84 -1.46 14.91
CA GLY A 44 5.34 -2.41 13.94
C GLY A 44 6.19 -3.67 13.93
N ASN A 45 5.57 -4.81 13.57
CA ASN A 45 6.23 -6.09 13.44
C ASN A 45 7.18 -6.44 14.61
N GLY A 46 6.64 -6.49 15.84
CA GLY A 46 7.42 -6.83 17.02
C GLY A 46 8.58 -5.86 17.35
N ASN A 47 8.40 -4.57 17.09
CA ASN A 47 9.40 -3.50 17.23
C ASN A 47 10.47 -3.42 16.12
N ALA A 48 10.41 -4.25 15.09
CA ALA A 48 11.33 -4.16 13.96
C ALA A 48 11.14 -2.87 13.13
N LEU A 49 10.02 -2.18 13.31
CA LEU A 49 9.62 -0.99 12.56
C LEU A 49 9.08 0.09 13.49
N SER A 50 9.32 1.34 13.12
CA SER A 50 8.60 2.52 13.62
C SER A 50 7.65 3.01 12.51
N VAL A 51 6.37 3.20 12.85
CA VAL A 51 5.31 3.45 11.87
C VAL A 51 4.56 4.74 12.21
N VAL A 52 4.38 5.59 11.20
CA VAL A 52 3.54 6.79 11.26
C VAL A 52 2.49 6.72 10.16
N GLU A 53 1.25 7.03 10.51
CA GLU A 53 0.11 7.05 9.58
C GLU A 53 -0.28 8.49 9.26
N CYS A 54 -0.34 8.80 7.96
CA CYS A 54 -0.76 10.09 7.45
C CYS A 54 -2.11 9.93 6.74
N PRO A 55 -3.24 10.30 7.37
CA PRO A 55 -4.57 10.17 6.78
C PRO A 55 -4.74 11.00 5.50
N ILE A 56 -5.40 10.40 4.50
CA ILE A 56 -5.77 11.06 3.23
C ILE A 56 -7.18 10.59 2.87
N GLY A 57 -8.20 11.38 3.14
CA GLY A 57 -9.58 10.96 2.89
C GLY A 57 -9.94 9.68 3.67
N GLU A 58 -10.34 8.64 2.97
CA GLU A 58 -10.71 7.33 3.55
C GLU A 58 -9.55 6.32 3.56
N MET A 59 -8.34 6.78 3.27
CA MET A 59 -7.13 5.96 3.28
C MET A 59 -5.99 6.69 3.99
N TYR A 60 -4.79 6.10 4.01
CA TYR A 60 -3.61 6.73 4.59
C TYR A 60 -2.33 6.29 3.89
N TYR A 61 -1.28 7.07 4.05
CA TYR A 61 0.08 6.59 3.89
C TYR A 61 0.55 6.01 5.21
N GLU A 62 1.03 4.78 5.18
CA GLU A 62 1.80 4.19 6.26
C GLU A 62 3.27 4.42 5.99
N VAL A 63 3.89 5.31 6.75
CA VAL A 63 5.31 5.63 6.61
C VAL A 63 6.10 4.88 7.66
N THR A 64 7.04 4.07 7.22
CA THR A 64 7.77 3.12 8.04
C THR A 64 9.27 3.43 8.00
N ALA A 65 9.91 3.42 9.16
CA ALA A 65 11.36 3.38 9.28
C ALA A 65 11.79 2.07 9.95
N PRO A 66 12.79 1.34 9.42
CA PRO A 66 13.26 0.12 10.03
C PRO A 66 14.06 0.38 11.30
N ASN A 67 13.80 -0.42 12.34
CA ASN A 67 14.60 -0.50 13.58
C ASN A 67 15.48 -1.76 13.59
N ASP A 68 15.23 -2.68 12.66
CA ASP A 68 15.93 -3.95 12.52
C ASP A 68 16.42 -4.09 11.08
N SER A 69 17.72 -4.36 10.91
CA SER A 69 18.37 -4.56 9.62
C SER A 69 17.84 -5.74 8.82
N GLU A 70 17.26 -6.75 9.49
CA GLU A 70 16.68 -7.92 8.85
C GLU A 70 15.25 -7.75 8.38
N SER A 71 14.62 -6.63 8.71
CA SER A 71 13.25 -6.31 8.28
C SER A 71 13.14 -6.16 6.75
N SER A 72 11.96 -6.40 6.18
CA SER A 72 11.69 -6.17 4.75
C SER A 72 11.90 -4.70 4.36
N ALA A 73 11.60 -3.78 5.26
CA ALA A 73 11.82 -2.35 5.07
C ALA A 73 13.32 -2.00 4.97
N ALA A 74 14.17 -2.58 5.81
CA ALA A 74 15.61 -2.39 5.73
C ALA A 74 16.17 -2.94 4.41
N LYS A 75 15.77 -4.15 4.04
CA LYS A 75 16.15 -4.77 2.76
C LYS A 75 15.72 -3.95 1.54
N PHE A 76 14.52 -3.33 1.61
CA PHE A 76 14.07 -2.40 0.57
C PHE A 76 14.96 -1.16 0.47
N LEU A 77 15.34 -0.56 1.60
CA LEU A 77 16.26 0.59 1.61
C LEU A 77 17.61 0.22 1.03
N ASP A 78 18.19 -0.91 1.43
CA ASP A 78 19.46 -1.38 0.92
C ASP A 78 19.41 -1.58 -0.61
N ALA A 79 18.37 -2.27 -1.10
CA ALA A 79 18.17 -2.52 -2.52
C ALA A 79 17.97 -1.22 -3.33
N SER A 80 17.42 -0.18 -2.71
CA SER A 80 17.20 1.13 -3.33
C SER A 80 18.38 2.12 -3.17
N GLY A 81 19.48 1.68 -2.56
CA GLY A 81 20.64 2.54 -2.25
C GLY A 81 20.32 3.60 -1.20
N GLY A 82 19.55 3.25 -0.18
CA GLY A 82 19.12 4.12 0.92
C GLY A 82 17.98 5.08 0.57
N ARG A 83 17.42 4.97 -0.63
CA ARG A 83 16.27 5.80 -1.05
C ARG A 83 14.98 5.18 -0.57
N GLY A 84 14.20 5.96 0.17
CA GLY A 84 12.84 5.59 0.51
C GLY A 84 11.91 5.57 -0.70
N GLY A 85 10.70 5.07 -0.52
CA GLY A 85 9.68 5.03 -1.55
C GLY A 85 8.51 4.13 -1.20
N ILE A 86 7.60 3.94 -2.16
CA ILE A 86 6.49 2.99 -2.03
C ILE A 86 7.06 1.59 -1.95
N HIS A 87 6.72 0.88 -0.87
CA HIS A 87 7.17 -0.47 -0.61
C HIS A 87 6.06 -1.48 -0.91
N TYR A 88 4.83 -1.19 -0.49
CA TYR A 88 3.69 -2.07 -0.75
C TYR A 88 2.39 -1.29 -0.93
N ILE A 89 1.39 -2.00 -1.46
CA ILE A 89 0.02 -1.52 -1.60
C ILE A 89 -0.89 -2.45 -0.81
N SER A 90 -1.69 -1.90 0.09
CA SER A 90 -2.72 -2.64 0.81
C SER A 90 -4.07 -2.43 0.14
N ILE A 91 -4.76 -3.54 -0.15
CA ILE A 91 -6.07 -3.56 -0.80
C ILE A 91 -7.08 -4.14 0.17
N ALA A 92 -8.17 -3.41 0.38
CA ALA A 92 -9.25 -3.85 1.25
C ALA A 92 -10.16 -4.87 0.55
N SER A 93 -10.57 -5.88 1.31
CA SER A 93 -11.56 -6.89 0.93
C SER A 93 -12.72 -6.87 1.93
N SER A 94 -13.94 -6.98 1.43
CA SER A 94 -15.13 -7.17 2.29
C SER A 94 -15.33 -8.64 2.71
N ASP A 95 -14.57 -9.57 2.14
CA ASP A 95 -14.56 -11.01 2.48
C ASP A 95 -13.15 -11.56 2.23
N ILE A 96 -12.23 -11.25 3.16
CA ILE A 96 -10.82 -11.55 3.00
C ILE A 96 -10.57 -13.06 2.86
N GLY A 97 -11.29 -13.89 3.63
CA GLY A 97 -11.13 -15.33 3.58
C GLY A 97 -11.42 -15.91 2.19
N LYS A 98 -12.55 -15.49 1.62
CA LYS A 98 -12.96 -15.93 0.28
C LYS A 98 -12.06 -15.37 -0.83
N ASP A 99 -11.68 -14.10 -0.74
CA ASP A 99 -10.88 -13.46 -1.78
C ASP A 99 -9.46 -14.02 -1.82
N VAL A 100 -8.81 -14.19 -0.66
CA VAL A 100 -7.47 -14.77 -0.58
C VAL A 100 -7.49 -16.22 -1.05
N GLN A 101 -8.50 -17.02 -0.66
CA GLN A 101 -8.62 -18.38 -1.17
C GLN A 101 -8.77 -18.41 -2.70
N ALA A 102 -9.59 -17.53 -3.27
CA ALA A 102 -9.76 -17.44 -4.73
C ALA A 102 -8.47 -17.00 -5.46
N MET A 103 -7.62 -16.21 -4.82
CA MET A 103 -6.28 -15.87 -5.34
C MET A 103 -5.35 -17.08 -5.28
N MET A 104 -5.34 -17.81 -4.17
CA MET A 104 -4.55 -19.04 -4.01
C MET A 104 -4.94 -20.11 -5.04
N ASP A 105 -6.24 -20.30 -5.30
CA ASP A 105 -6.76 -21.22 -6.33
C ASP A 105 -6.28 -20.85 -7.74
N LYS A 106 -5.89 -19.59 -7.97
CA LYS A 106 -5.30 -19.08 -9.22
C LYS A 106 -3.77 -19.03 -9.20
N GLY A 107 -3.13 -19.63 -8.20
CA GLY A 107 -1.68 -19.79 -8.12
C GLY A 107 -0.93 -18.71 -7.36
N ILE A 108 -1.63 -17.78 -6.70
CA ILE A 108 -0.98 -16.83 -5.79
C ILE A 108 -0.52 -17.56 -4.53
N LYS A 109 0.69 -17.27 -4.12
CA LYS A 109 1.24 -17.72 -2.84
C LYS A 109 1.19 -16.61 -1.80
N LEU A 110 1.21 -17.00 -0.54
CA LEU A 110 1.22 -16.07 0.59
C LEU A 110 2.61 -16.01 1.21
N GLN A 111 2.92 -14.89 1.86
CA GLN A 111 4.08 -14.76 2.73
C GLN A 111 3.69 -15.26 4.13
N GLY A 112 4.39 -16.29 4.62
CA GLY A 112 4.13 -16.88 5.93
C GLY A 112 2.83 -17.67 6.02
N ASP A 113 2.53 -18.08 7.25
CA ASP A 113 1.31 -18.82 7.56
C ASP A 113 0.15 -17.85 7.79
N TRP A 114 -0.97 -18.12 7.13
CA TRP A 114 -2.20 -17.35 7.28
C TRP A 114 -3.37 -18.26 7.64
N HIS A 115 -4.15 -17.86 8.64
CA HIS A 115 -5.19 -18.71 9.24
C HIS A 115 -6.63 -18.34 8.81
N GLY A 116 -6.78 -17.65 7.68
CA GLY A 116 -8.09 -17.34 7.10
C GLY A 116 -8.69 -16.00 7.54
N GLU A 117 -8.03 -15.26 8.41
CA GLU A 117 -8.46 -13.96 8.91
C GLU A 117 -7.29 -13.00 9.10
N GLY A 118 -7.58 -11.70 9.20
CA GLY A 118 -6.58 -10.65 9.35
C GLY A 118 -5.78 -10.36 8.08
N PRO A 119 -4.95 -9.31 8.10
CA PRO A 119 -4.13 -8.91 6.97
C PRO A 119 -3.12 -9.99 6.56
N VAL A 120 -2.89 -10.12 5.26
CA VAL A 120 -1.92 -11.07 4.69
C VAL A 120 -1.15 -10.44 3.55
N PHE A 121 0.14 -10.72 3.46
CA PHE A 121 0.97 -10.36 2.32
C PHE A 121 1.00 -11.49 1.29
N LEU A 122 0.86 -11.13 0.03
CA LEU A 122 1.04 -12.03 -1.09
C LEU A 122 2.53 -12.16 -1.42
N ASP A 123 2.95 -13.33 -1.89
CA ASP A 123 4.34 -13.55 -2.32
C ASP A 123 4.62 -12.76 -3.62
N PRO A 124 5.54 -11.79 -3.61
CA PRO A 124 5.86 -10.96 -4.78
C PRO A 124 6.26 -11.78 -6.01
N ALA A 125 6.85 -12.96 -5.83
CA ALA A 125 7.21 -13.84 -6.94
C ALA A 125 5.99 -14.29 -7.76
N THR A 126 4.80 -14.27 -7.16
CA THR A 126 3.52 -14.61 -7.81
C THR A 126 2.68 -13.36 -8.17
N CYS A 127 3.15 -12.16 -7.83
CA CYS A 127 2.44 -10.89 -7.94
C CYS A 127 3.18 -9.87 -8.81
N LEU A 128 3.80 -10.28 -9.90
CA LEU A 128 4.57 -9.43 -10.81
C LEU A 128 5.76 -8.69 -10.12
N GLY A 129 6.26 -9.21 -9.02
CA GLY A 129 7.28 -8.57 -8.19
C GLY A 129 6.74 -7.48 -7.27
N LEU A 130 5.42 -7.32 -7.17
CA LEU A 130 4.79 -6.32 -6.32
C LEU A 130 4.56 -6.86 -4.91
N GLU A 131 4.88 -6.05 -3.92
CA GLU A 131 4.48 -6.30 -2.53
C GLU A 131 3.03 -5.86 -2.35
N ILE A 132 2.13 -6.82 -2.14
CA ILE A 132 0.69 -6.56 -2.00
C ILE A 132 0.19 -7.15 -0.69
N GLN A 133 -0.51 -6.34 0.08
CA GLN A 133 -1.25 -6.78 1.26
C GLN A 133 -2.74 -6.82 0.94
N ILE A 134 -3.42 -7.87 1.39
CA ILE A 134 -4.88 -7.89 1.45
C ILE A 134 -5.28 -7.71 2.91
N THR A 135 -6.24 -6.82 3.18
CA THR A 135 -6.71 -6.50 4.52
C THR A 135 -8.23 -6.42 4.58
N ASN A 136 -8.79 -6.44 5.77
CA ASN A 136 -10.22 -6.26 5.95
C ASN A 136 -10.64 -4.82 5.63
N ASN A 137 -11.84 -4.65 5.10
CA ASN A 137 -12.35 -3.35 4.69
C ASN A 137 -12.52 -2.38 5.89
N ASP A 138 -12.74 -2.92 7.08
CA ASP A 138 -13.09 -2.17 8.29
C ASP A 138 -11.91 -1.95 9.24
N ASP A 139 -10.71 -2.42 8.90
CA ASP A 139 -9.56 -2.41 9.82
C ASP A 139 -8.99 -1.02 10.08
N TYR A 140 -9.26 -0.05 9.20
CA TYR A 140 -8.84 1.32 9.40
C TYR A 140 -9.99 2.30 9.27
N PHE A 141 -10.12 3.10 10.31
CA PHE A 141 -10.99 4.27 10.31
C PHE A 141 -10.13 5.51 10.47
N VAL A 142 -10.14 6.36 9.45
CA VAL A 142 -9.58 7.69 9.62
C VAL A 142 -10.30 8.35 10.79
N HIS A 143 -9.55 8.67 11.86
CA HIS A 143 -10.13 9.30 13.02
C HIS A 143 -10.91 10.55 12.60
N PRO A 144 -12.15 10.76 13.08
CA PRO A 144 -13.02 11.86 12.60
C PRO A 144 -12.35 13.25 12.66
N PHE A 145 -11.43 13.44 13.60
CA PHE A 145 -10.63 14.66 13.71
C PHE A 145 -9.83 15.00 12.45
N TYR A 146 -9.36 13.99 11.69
CA TYR A 146 -8.53 14.19 10.50
C TYR A 146 -9.34 14.23 9.20
N ARG A 147 -10.61 13.84 9.24
CA ARG A 147 -11.47 13.85 8.04
C ARG A 147 -11.60 15.26 7.47
N GLY A 148 -11.26 15.41 6.21
CA GLY A 148 -11.31 16.70 5.51
C GLY A 148 -10.28 17.73 5.98
N LYS A 149 -9.29 17.35 6.79
CA LYS A 149 -8.15 18.20 7.15
C LYS A 149 -6.98 17.93 6.21
N GLY A 150 -6.29 18.99 5.82
CA GLY A 150 -5.18 18.95 4.91
C GLY A 150 -5.54 19.36 3.48
N LEU A 151 -4.51 19.61 2.68
CA LEU A 151 -4.66 20.02 1.28
C LEU A 151 -4.92 18.84 0.34
N VAL A 152 -4.53 17.62 0.75
CA VAL A 152 -4.68 16.40 -0.05
C VAL A 152 -5.96 15.69 0.38
N MET A 153 -6.93 15.62 -0.52
CA MET A 153 -8.28 15.13 -0.24
C MET A 153 -8.46 13.63 -0.49
N GLY A 154 -7.56 13.01 -1.22
CA GLY A 154 -7.63 11.58 -1.55
C GLY A 154 -6.50 11.17 -2.48
N MET A 155 -6.38 9.87 -2.72
CA MET A 155 -5.50 9.29 -3.71
C MET A 155 -6.30 8.90 -4.93
N ALA A 156 -5.93 9.44 -6.09
CA ALA A 156 -6.63 9.14 -7.33
C ALA A 156 -6.28 7.75 -7.88
N HIS A 157 -5.00 7.41 -7.86
CA HIS A 157 -4.50 6.13 -8.36
C HIS A 157 -3.08 5.84 -7.86
N VAL A 158 -2.64 4.62 -8.04
CA VAL A 158 -1.25 4.19 -7.92
C VAL A 158 -0.78 3.77 -9.32
N GLY A 159 0.27 4.40 -9.81
CA GLY A 159 0.90 4.04 -11.09
C GLY A 159 1.82 2.83 -10.90
N LEU A 160 1.68 1.83 -11.75
CA LEU A 160 2.52 0.63 -11.76
C LEU A 160 3.26 0.52 -13.09
N ALA A 161 4.58 0.33 -13.01
CA ALA A 161 5.38 0.00 -14.18
C ALA A 161 5.37 -1.52 -14.41
N ALA A 162 5.13 -1.95 -15.64
CA ALA A 162 5.14 -3.34 -16.02
C ALA A 162 5.84 -3.55 -17.36
N ARG A 163 6.29 -4.79 -17.60
CA ARG A 163 6.94 -5.16 -18.87
C ARG A 163 5.96 -5.32 -20.02
N SER A 164 4.71 -5.71 -19.74
CA SER A 164 3.68 -5.84 -20.75
C SER A 164 2.29 -5.53 -20.21
N ALA A 165 1.45 -4.91 -21.06
CA ALA A 165 0.05 -4.66 -20.74
C ALA A 165 -0.74 -5.97 -20.56
N GLN A 166 -0.34 -7.04 -21.25
CA GLN A 166 -1.01 -8.34 -21.12
C GLN A 166 -0.80 -8.97 -19.74
N GLU A 167 0.42 -8.87 -19.18
CA GLU A 167 0.70 -9.35 -17.81
C GLU A 167 -0.14 -8.58 -16.78
N ILE A 168 -0.25 -7.27 -16.93
CA ILE A 168 -1.10 -6.43 -16.07
C ILE A 168 -2.56 -6.86 -16.15
N ARG A 169 -3.11 -7.05 -17.35
CA ARG A 169 -4.50 -7.50 -17.51
C ARG A 169 -4.73 -8.89 -16.92
N ASN A 170 -3.81 -9.82 -17.14
CA ASN A 170 -3.91 -11.16 -16.58
C ASN A 170 -3.88 -11.16 -15.06
N PHE A 171 -3.01 -10.37 -14.47
CA PHE A 171 -2.90 -10.30 -13.02
C PHE A 171 -4.08 -9.50 -12.41
N TRP A 172 -4.23 -8.23 -12.74
CA TRP A 172 -5.24 -7.38 -12.10
C TRP A 172 -6.67 -7.75 -12.52
N GLY A 173 -6.90 -8.02 -13.78
CA GLY A 173 -8.20 -8.45 -14.28
C GLY A 173 -8.51 -9.92 -14.01
N GLY A 174 -7.58 -10.80 -14.41
CA GLY A 174 -7.78 -12.24 -14.33
C GLY A 174 -7.69 -12.81 -12.92
N ILE A 175 -6.61 -12.49 -12.20
CA ILE A 175 -6.36 -13.03 -10.85
C ILE A 175 -7.07 -12.20 -9.80
N MET A 176 -6.80 -10.89 -9.74
CA MET A 176 -7.35 -9.99 -8.73
C MET A 176 -8.82 -9.62 -8.98
N GLY A 177 -9.33 -9.86 -10.19
CA GLY A 177 -10.74 -9.63 -10.54
C GLY A 177 -11.13 -8.16 -10.62
N LEU A 178 -10.19 -7.25 -10.84
CA LEU A 178 -10.47 -5.83 -11.01
C LEU A 178 -10.95 -5.56 -12.44
N GLY A 179 -11.92 -4.66 -12.57
CA GLY A 179 -12.39 -4.21 -13.89
C GLY A 179 -11.39 -3.31 -14.58
N GLU A 180 -11.34 -3.38 -15.90
CA GLU A 180 -10.61 -2.41 -16.73
C GLU A 180 -11.51 -1.19 -17.00
N ASP A 181 -11.02 0.02 -16.73
CA ASP A 181 -11.74 1.25 -17.07
C ASP A 181 -11.55 1.56 -18.56
N LYS A 182 -12.53 1.19 -19.36
CA LYS A 182 -12.56 1.44 -20.80
C LYS A 182 -12.79 2.89 -21.18
N THR A 183 -13.16 3.75 -20.25
CA THR A 183 -13.38 5.18 -20.55
C THR A 183 -12.08 5.92 -20.79
N MET A 184 -10.96 5.38 -20.28
CA MET A 184 -9.61 5.95 -20.42
C MET A 184 -8.92 5.54 -21.75
N GLU A 185 -9.43 4.58 -22.50
CA GLU A 185 -8.82 4.14 -23.77
C GLU A 185 -8.67 5.27 -24.80
N ARG A 186 -9.55 6.27 -24.76
CA ARG A 186 -9.49 7.45 -25.68
C ARG A 186 -8.34 8.42 -25.39
N GLY A 187 -7.66 8.28 -24.28
CA GLY A 187 -6.56 9.18 -23.88
C GLY A 187 -5.16 8.58 -24.00
N LEU A 188 -5.07 7.25 -24.10
CA LEU A 188 -3.79 6.53 -24.13
C LEU A 188 -3.17 6.41 -25.53
N ASP A 189 -3.95 6.71 -26.60
CA ASP A 189 -3.45 6.75 -27.98
C ASP A 189 -2.70 8.05 -28.33
N ARG A 190 -2.50 8.93 -27.36
CA ARG A 190 -1.59 10.07 -27.56
C ARG A 190 -0.19 9.63 -27.23
N ASP A 191 0.54 9.24 -28.24
CA ASP A 191 1.99 9.08 -28.16
C ASP A 191 2.57 10.37 -27.56
N PRO A 192 3.22 10.31 -26.38
CA PRO A 192 3.84 11.48 -25.77
C PRO A 192 5.02 12.03 -26.57
N ALA A 193 5.38 11.38 -27.68
CA ALA A 193 6.46 11.77 -28.61
C ALA A 193 5.95 12.39 -29.93
N SER A 194 4.63 12.61 -30.09
CA SER A 194 4.04 13.26 -31.26
C SER A 194 3.67 14.72 -30.98
#